data_00ebcf40cdf65ed6e9ac41f9c9892bca
#
_entry.id   00ebcf40cdf65ed6e9ac41f9c9892bca
#
_cell.length_a   1.000
_cell.length_b   1.000
_cell.length_c   1.000
_cell.angle_alpha   90.00
_cell.angle_beta   90.00
_cell.angle_gamma   90.00
#
_symmetry.space_group_name_H-M   'P 1'
#
loop_
_entity.id
_entity.type
_entity.pdbx_description
1 polymer ?
#
loop_
_entity_poly.entity_id
_entity_poly.type
_entity_poly.pdbx_seq_one_letter_code
_entity_poly.pdbx_strand_id
1 'polypeptide(L)'
;MELKDLKITEIKEDIKQYTKHAEIPIFFACDEKFVKYTMVSIKSIMENASRNRKYHIYILHMGIGIPAQSRVTAMADPEFEIDFVDVTDKMKSIETKLPIRDYYSNTTYFRLFIPEMFPQYRKALYVDSDTIIVGDISELYDHKLGKLYAGVCPDRVVAQNDILGDYVEKVLGIKREKYFNAGVMLINCTQFRENHLLDEFIEMLHIYLFVVAQDQDYLNLICKDQVLYMEPKWNAQVFGKLACPVNEVGLFHFNMAAKPWHYEDCRLADIFWKYAKLTSGYGEIKEGLANYTDEQRRVDSVSGEKLVELAISEINREDNYLRIMKKNAGKSEEKLALIEHIKELEMQGRFHEDAQENPPAPPLMPEDINYLPRSIKSKTRTKYAFKIAHWFVSLLMKKKQFIIKDFVGVENLEKVKDGAVITCNHFNAFDSFAIQLAFEEGKL
;
A
#
# COMPACT_ATOMS: atom_id res chain seq x y z
N MET A 1 -4.25 12.38 -52.20
CA MET A 1 -3.77 11.93 -50.88
C MET A 1 -2.82 13.02 -50.39
N GLU A 2 -3.23 13.77 -49.36
CA GLU A 2 -2.48 14.92 -48.89
C GLU A 2 -1.26 14.44 -48.03
N LEU A 3 -0.15 15.18 -48.13
CA LEU A 3 1.10 14.91 -47.36
C LEU A 3 0.89 14.72 -45.85
N LYS A 4 -0.24 15.23 -45.30
CA LYS A 4 -0.62 15.01 -43.91
C LYS A 4 -1.05 13.57 -43.62
N ASP A 5 -1.70 12.90 -44.57
CA ASP A 5 -2.23 11.53 -44.37
C ASP A 5 -1.10 10.50 -44.44
N LEU A 6 -0.07 10.75 -45.25
CA LEU A 6 1.12 9.90 -45.34
C LEU A 6 1.92 9.95 -44.03
N LYS A 7 2.14 11.13 -43.44
CA LYS A 7 2.87 11.24 -42.14
C LYS A 7 2.15 10.57 -40.99
N ILE A 8 0.80 10.65 -40.95
CA ILE A 8 0.00 10.02 -39.90
C ILE A 8 0.02 8.49 -40.04
N THR A 9 0.05 7.97 -41.26
CA THR A 9 0.11 6.54 -41.53
C THR A 9 1.47 5.97 -41.20
N GLU A 10 2.56 6.66 -41.59
CA GLU A 10 3.96 6.29 -41.22
C GLU A 10 4.16 6.34 -39.69
N ILE A 11 3.71 7.37 -39.00
CA ILE A 11 3.79 7.48 -37.54
C ILE A 11 2.98 6.36 -36.84
N LYS A 12 1.82 5.98 -37.41
CA LYS A 12 1.02 4.86 -36.86
C LYS A 12 1.66 3.49 -37.11
N GLU A 13 2.34 3.31 -38.22
CA GLU A 13 3.11 2.09 -38.53
C GLU A 13 4.38 2.02 -37.69
N ASP A 14 5.12 3.12 -37.53
CA ASP A 14 6.27 3.22 -36.64
C ASP A 14 5.87 2.97 -35.17
N ILE A 15 4.74 3.53 -34.70
CA ILE A 15 4.22 3.26 -33.36
C ILE A 15 3.80 1.79 -33.21
N LYS A 16 3.18 1.18 -34.24
CA LYS A 16 2.85 -0.25 -34.21
C LYS A 16 4.10 -1.13 -34.21
N GLN A 17 5.12 -0.76 -34.99
CA GLN A 17 6.38 -1.49 -35.06
C GLN A 17 7.19 -1.34 -33.77
N TYR A 18 7.23 -0.14 -33.19
CA TYR A 18 7.85 0.15 -31.90
C TYR A 18 7.15 -0.59 -30.74
N THR A 19 5.82 -0.68 -30.73
CA THR A 19 5.05 -1.43 -29.72
C THR A 19 5.16 -2.95 -29.89
N LYS A 20 5.40 -3.45 -31.09
CA LYS A 20 5.52 -4.89 -31.37
C LYS A 20 6.88 -5.45 -30.98
N HIS A 21 7.92 -4.60 -30.88
CA HIS A 21 9.28 -4.94 -30.46
C HIS A 21 9.68 -4.33 -29.12
N ALA A 22 8.76 -3.70 -28.39
CA ALA A 22 9.03 -3.19 -27.06
C ALA A 22 9.43 -4.35 -26.14
N GLU A 23 10.56 -4.20 -25.51
CA GLU A 23 11.10 -5.09 -24.50
C GLU A 23 10.13 -5.23 -23.32
N ILE A 24 9.96 -6.44 -22.80
CA ILE A 24 9.17 -6.72 -21.62
C ILE A 24 10.08 -6.71 -20.40
N PRO A 25 10.01 -5.66 -19.54
CA PRO A 25 10.79 -5.62 -18.32
C PRO A 25 10.14 -6.48 -17.25
N ILE A 26 10.91 -7.43 -16.71
CA ILE A 26 10.50 -8.35 -15.65
C ILE A 26 11.44 -8.14 -14.47
N PHE A 27 10.89 -7.86 -13.30
CA PHE A 27 11.62 -7.57 -12.08
C PHE A 27 11.46 -8.68 -11.06
N PHE A 28 12.59 -9.09 -10.51
CA PHE A 28 12.69 -9.91 -9.32
C PHE A 28 13.37 -9.12 -8.21
N ALA A 29 13.14 -9.52 -6.97
CA ALA A 29 13.90 -9.03 -5.82
C ALA A 29 14.33 -10.21 -4.97
N CYS A 30 15.62 -10.33 -4.65
CA CYS A 30 16.11 -11.40 -3.80
C CYS A 30 17.41 -11.03 -3.07
N ASP A 31 17.72 -11.80 -2.04
CA ASP A 31 19.03 -11.84 -1.40
C ASP A 31 19.88 -12.98 -2.01
N GLU A 32 21.14 -13.08 -1.58
CA GLU A 32 22.08 -14.09 -2.08
C GLU A 32 21.59 -15.54 -1.85
N LYS A 33 20.87 -15.80 -0.77
CA LYS A 33 20.36 -17.14 -0.45
C LYS A 33 19.27 -17.58 -1.43
N PHE A 34 18.51 -16.61 -1.95
CA PHE A 34 17.40 -16.86 -2.86
C PHE A 34 17.80 -16.88 -4.34
N VAL A 35 19.00 -16.44 -4.73
CA VAL A 35 19.45 -16.43 -6.14
C VAL A 35 19.22 -17.75 -6.86
N LYS A 36 19.53 -18.88 -6.23
CA LYS A 36 19.35 -20.21 -6.81
C LYS A 36 17.88 -20.54 -7.14
N TYR A 37 16.93 -20.06 -6.34
CA TYR A 37 15.49 -20.23 -6.59
C TYR A 37 15.00 -19.25 -7.65
N THR A 38 15.49 -18.02 -7.64
CA THR A 38 15.25 -17.02 -8.70
C THR A 38 15.69 -17.55 -10.06
N MET A 39 16.84 -18.26 -10.15
CA MET A 39 17.29 -18.94 -11.37
C MET A 39 16.25 -19.94 -11.90
N VAL A 40 15.57 -20.68 -11.02
CA VAL A 40 14.53 -21.64 -11.43
C VAL A 40 13.31 -20.91 -11.99
N SER A 41 12.88 -19.84 -11.35
CA SER A 41 11.80 -18.98 -11.84
C SER A 41 12.13 -18.38 -13.22
N ILE A 42 13.30 -17.77 -13.36
CA ILE A 42 13.79 -17.24 -14.64
C ILE A 42 13.83 -18.33 -15.71
N LYS A 43 14.38 -19.51 -15.38
CA LYS A 43 14.43 -20.63 -16.31
C LYS A 43 13.05 -21.06 -16.78
N SER A 44 12.06 -21.06 -15.89
CA SER A 44 10.69 -21.37 -16.26
C SER A 44 10.08 -20.34 -17.21
N ILE A 45 10.39 -19.04 -17.05
CA ILE A 45 10.02 -18.00 -18.01
C ILE A 45 10.66 -18.28 -19.38
N MET A 46 11.96 -18.49 -19.40
CA MET A 46 12.71 -18.72 -20.65
C MET A 46 12.21 -19.93 -21.46
N GLU A 47 11.73 -20.97 -20.78
CA GLU A 47 11.22 -22.19 -21.43
C GLU A 47 9.80 -22.02 -22.00
N ASN A 48 8.99 -21.09 -21.48
CA ASN A 48 7.57 -20.99 -21.82
C ASN A 48 7.17 -19.67 -22.48
N ALA A 49 8.01 -18.65 -22.44
CA ALA A 49 7.72 -17.34 -23.02
C ALA A 49 7.83 -17.35 -24.54
N SER A 50 7.05 -16.50 -25.19
CA SER A 50 7.08 -16.30 -26.64
C SER A 50 8.46 -15.86 -27.13
N ARG A 51 9.04 -16.58 -28.08
CA ARG A 51 10.33 -16.24 -28.72
C ARG A 51 10.22 -15.10 -29.73
N ASN A 52 9.02 -14.58 -29.97
CA ASN A 52 8.80 -13.40 -30.82
C ASN A 52 8.89 -12.07 -30.06
N ARG A 53 9.27 -12.10 -28.79
CA ARG A 53 9.37 -10.95 -27.89
C ARG A 53 10.80 -10.86 -27.34
N LYS A 54 11.15 -9.69 -26.86
CA LYS A 54 12.39 -9.45 -26.10
C LYS A 54 12.03 -9.23 -24.64
N TYR A 55 12.85 -9.72 -23.74
CA TYR A 55 12.65 -9.67 -22.31
C TYR A 55 13.91 -9.13 -21.65
N HIS A 56 13.74 -8.20 -20.71
CA HIS A 56 14.81 -7.74 -19.85
C HIS A 56 14.47 -8.09 -18.41
N ILE A 57 15.23 -8.98 -17.83
CA ILE A 57 15.06 -9.45 -16.47
C ILE A 57 16.00 -8.66 -15.56
N TYR A 58 15.43 -7.96 -14.59
CA TYR A 58 16.16 -7.23 -13.58
C TYR A 58 16.04 -7.94 -12.24
N ILE A 59 17.17 -8.16 -11.57
CA ILE A 59 17.23 -8.69 -10.20
C ILE A 59 17.67 -7.55 -9.28
N LEU A 60 16.72 -7.03 -8.49
CA LEU A 60 16.97 -5.99 -7.50
C LEU A 60 17.56 -6.61 -6.24
N HIS A 61 18.66 -6.04 -5.71
CA HIS A 61 19.36 -6.63 -4.57
C HIS A 61 20.09 -5.60 -3.72
N MET A 62 20.51 -6.03 -2.52
CA MET A 62 21.42 -5.30 -1.63
C MET A 62 22.62 -6.20 -1.29
N GLY A 63 23.61 -6.24 -2.20
CA GLY A 63 24.89 -6.90 -1.92
C GLY A 63 24.99 -8.37 -2.31
N ILE A 64 24.41 -8.80 -3.45
CA ILE A 64 24.67 -10.14 -4.03
C ILE A 64 26.10 -10.18 -4.62
N GLY A 65 26.86 -11.22 -4.27
CA GLY A 65 28.24 -11.41 -4.74
C GLY A 65 28.34 -11.69 -6.25
N ILE A 66 29.42 -11.22 -6.87
CA ILE A 66 29.67 -11.37 -8.33
C ILE A 66 29.58 -12.84 -8.81
N PRO A 67 30.08 -13.86 -8.08
CA PRO A 67 29.94 -15.24 -8.50
C PRO A 67 28.48 -15.70 -8.66
N ALA A 68 27.60 -15.28 -7.75
CA ALA A 68 26.18 -15.60 -7.84
C ALA A 68 25.50 -14.84 -8.99
N GLN A 69 25.83 -13.56 -9.17
CA GLN A 69 25.36 -12.77 -10.31
C GLN A 69 25.76 -13.41 -11.64
N SER A 70 27.05 -13.79 -11.79
CA SER A 70 27.58 -14.40 -13.03
C SER A 70 26.87 -15.71 -13.39
N ARG A 71 26.45 -16.50 -12.42
CA ARG A 71 25.69 -17.74 -12.67
C ARG A 71 24.32 -17.49 -13.29
N VAL A 72 23.68 -16.39 -12.90
CA VAL A 72 22.36 -16.03 -13.44
C VAL A 72 22.49 -15.33 -14.79
N THR A 73 23.39 -14.36 -14.91
CA THR A 73 23.62 -13.64 -16.18
C THR A 73 24.10 -14.56 -17.29
N ALA A 74 24.80 -15.67 -16.97
CA ALA A 74 25.17 -16.70 -17.94
C ALA A 74 23.96 -17.45 -18.54
N MET A 75 22.75 -17.28 -18.01
CA MET A 75 21.52 -17.86 -18.58
C MET A 75 20.97 -17.03 -19.74
N ALA A 76 21.43 -15.77 -19.91
CA ALA A 76 20.97 -14.88 -20.97
C ALA A 76 21.09 -15.51 -22.35
N ASP A 77 20.16 -15.20 -23.23
CA ASP A 77 20.13 -15.64 -24.63
C ASP A 77 19.67 -14.45 -25.52
N PRO A 78 19.58 -14.62 -26.85
CA PRO A 78 19.21 -13.51 -27.73
C PRO A 78 17.85 -12.85 -27.43
N GLU A 79 16.92 -13.53 -26.79
CA GLU A 79 15.61 -13.02 -26.42
C GLU A 79 15.56 -12.49 -24.97
N PHE A 80 16.52 -12.89 -24.12
CA PHE A 80 16.53 -12.58 -22.68
C PHE A 80 17.84 -11.90 -22.27
N GLU A 81 17.74 -10.63 -21.90
CA GLU A 81 18.78 -9.90 -21.21
C GLU A 81 18.55 -10.02 -19.69
N ILE A 82 19.63 -10.15 -18.91
CA ILE A 82 19.53 -10.35 -17.44
C ILE A 82 20.55 -9.47 -16.75
N ASP A 83 20.07 -8.55 -15.90
CA ASP A 83 20.89 -7.61 -15.16
C ASP A 83 20.59 -7.64 -13.67
N PHE A 84 21.63 -7.41 -12.87
CA PHE A 84 21.52 -7.16 -11.45
C PHE A 84 21.58 -5.67 -11.15
N VAL A 85 20.70 -5.18 -10.28
CA VAL A 85 20.64 -3.77 -9.90
C VAL A 85 20.73 -3.64 -8.38
N ASP A 86 21.84 -3.06 -7.92
CA ASP A 86 22.04 -2.76 -6.51
C ASP A 86 21.20 -1.55 -6.09
N VAL A 87 20.26 -1.77 -5.17
CA VAL A 87 19.33 -0.75 -4.66
C VAL A 87 19.72 -0.22 -3.29
N THR A 88 20.89 -0.60 -2.78
CA THR A 88 21.36 -0.28 -1.42
C THR A 88 21.24 1.21 -1.10
N ASP A 89 21.73 2.08 -1.98
CA ASP A 89 21.72 3.52 -1.72
C ASP A 89 20.30 4.12 -1.73
N LYS A 90 19.40 3.56 -2.52
CA LYS A 90 17.98 3.98 -2.53
C LYS A 90 17.27 3.57 -1.25
N MET A 91 17.61 2.40 -0.70
CA MET A 91 16.96 1.86 0.50
C MET A 91 17.46 2.47 1.80
N LYS A 92 18.72 2.91 1.86
CA LYS A 92 19.33 3.49 3.09
C LYS A 92 18.51 4.61 3.73
N SER A 93 17.83 5.42 2.94
CA SER A 93 17.04 6.55 3.45
C SER A 93 15.77 6.16 4.20
N ILE A 94 15.26 4.94 3.98
CA ILE A 94 14.01 4.44 4.56
C ILE A 94 14.17 3.14 5.35
N GLU A 95 15.32 2.47 5.26
CA GLU A 95 15.56 1.14 5.83
C GLU A 95 15.26 1.06 7.34
N THR A 96 15.63 2.09 8.10
CA THR A 96 15.37 2.17 9.55
C THR A 96 13.89 2.27 9.92
N LYS A 97 13.03 2.56 8.95
CA LYS A 97 11.59 2.74 9.14
C LYS A 97 10.77 1.56 8.64
N LEU A 98 11.40 0.62 7.91
CA LEU A 98 10.71 -0.53 7.35
C LEU A 98 10.47 -1.60 8.41
N PRO A 99 9.22 -2.06 8.59
CA PRO A 99 8.95 -3.22 9.44
C PRO A 99 9.50 -4.48 8.77
N ILE A 100 10.43 -5.14 9.43
CA ILE A 100 11.04 -6.40 8.98
C ILE A 100 10.56 -7.51 9.91
N ARG A 101 10.23 -8.67 9.35
CA ARG A 101 9.85 -9.85 10.11
C ARG A 101 10.43 -11.12 9.50
N ASP A 102 10.90 -12.02 10.34
CA ASP A 102 11.42 -13.40 10.18
C ASP A 102 11.86 -13.86 8.77
N TYR A 103 10.92 -14.03 7.83
CA TYR A 103 11.18 -14.47 6.45
C TYR A 103 11.28 -13.33 5.43
N TYR A 104 10.80 -12.17 5.81
CA TYR A 104 10.75 -11.04 4.90
C TYR A 104 12.02 -10.25 5.07
N SER A 105 12.82 -10.21 4.01
CA SER A 105 13.93 -9.28 3.89
C SER A 105 13.42 -7.94 3.38
N ASN A 106 14.24 -6.89 3.47
CA ASN A 106 13.94 -5.59 2.86
C ASN A 106 13.60 -5.70 1.35
N THR A 107 13.92 -6.84 0.73
CA THR A 107 13.73 -7.08 -0.71
C THR A 107 12.28 -6.99 -1.15
N THR A 108 11.30 -7.30 -0.28
CA THR A 108 9.89 -7.23 -0.62
C THR A 108 9.43 -5.81 -0.93
N TYR A 109 10.06 -4.80 -0.34
CA TYR A 109 9.74 -3.39 -0.57
C TYR A 109 10.29 -2.87 -1.90
N PHE A 110 11.26 -3.53 -2.54
CA PHE A 110 11.91 -3.01 -3.76
C PHE A 110 10.92 -2.82 -4.91
N ARG A 111 9.83 -3.59 -4.95
CA ARG A 111 8.79 -3.47 -5.98
C ARG A 111 8.12 -2.09 -6.03
N LEU A 112 8.05 -1.39 -4.91
CA LEU A 112 7.49 -0.04 -4.80
C LEU A 112 8.37 1.02 -5.51
N PHE A 113 9.66 0.77 -5.63
CA PHE A 113 10.63 1.71 -6.21
C PHE A 113 10.84 1.53 -7.72
N ILE A 114 10.37 0.41 -8.31
CA ILE A 114 10.54 0.11 -9.73
C ILE A 114 10.11 1.28 -10.62
N PRO A 115 8.93 1.90 -10.44
CA PRO A 115 8.48 2.98 -11.31
C PRO A 115 9.42 4.18 -11.35
N GLU A 116 10.00 4.56 -10.20
CA GLU A 116 10.91 5.70 -10.09
C GLU A 116 12.34 5.36 -10.54
N MET A 117 12.80 4.15 -10.28
CA MET A 117 14.15 3.70 -10.65
C MET A 117 14.30 3.45 -12.14
N PHE A 118 13.21 3.10 -12.83
CA PHE A 118 13.19 2.73 -14.24
C PHE A 118 12.21 3.62 -15.03
N PRO A 119 12.49 4.93 -15.16
CA PRO A 119 11.57 5.89 -15.78
C PRO A 119 11.35 5.63 -17.28
N GLN A 120 12.23 4.87 -17.95
CA GLN A 120 12.09 4.47 -19.33
C GLN A 120 10.90 3.53 -19.57
N TYR A 121 10.45 2.79 -18.55
CA TYR A 121 9.34 1.88 -18.69
C TYR A 121 8.00 2.53 -18.30
N ARG A 122 7.00 2.31 -19.14
CA ARG A 122 5.61 2.71 -18.85
C ARG A 122 4.88 1.65 -18.05
N LYS A 123 5.29 0.39 -18.20
CA LYS A 123 4.69 -0.79 -17.58
C LYS A 123 5.77 -1.82 -17.30
N ALA A 124 5.68 -2.51 -16.17
CA ALA A 124 6.63 -3.51 -15.74
C ALA A 124 5.92 -4.71 -15.11
N LEU A 125 6.52 -5.90 -15.23
CA LEU A 125 6.12 -7.07 -14.44
C LEU A 125 7.04 -7.18 -13.22
N TYR A 126 6.45 -7.38 -12.06
CA TYR A 126 7.15 -7.85 -10.87
C TYR A 126 6.71 -9.28 -10.55
N VAL A 127 7.67 -10.14 -10.22
CA VAL A 127 7.42 -11.55 -9.95
C VAL A 127 8.30 -11.99 -8.77
N ASP A 128 7.70 -12.62 -7.77
CA ASP A 128 8.45 -13.19 -6.64
C ASP A 128 9.30 -14.40 -7.06
N SER A 129 10.43 -14.58 -6.38
CA SER A 129 11.44 -15.62 -6.69
C SER A 129 10.96 -17.06 -6.46
N ASP A 130 9.85 -17.25 -5.77
CA ASP A 130 9.22 -18.54 -5.46
C ASP A 130 8.05 -18.89 -6.40
N THR A 131 8.12 -18.37 -7.62
CA THR A 131 7.14 -18.62 -8.68
C THR A 131 7.70 -19.52 -9.77
N ILE A 132 6.81 -20.27 -10.44
CA ILE A 132 7.12 -21.05 -11.63
C ILE A 132 6.12 -20.69 -12.73
N ILE A 133 6.62 -20.17 -13.81
CA ILE A 133 5.85 -19.73 -14.96
C ILE A 133 5.78 -20.87 -15.96
N VAL A 134 4.58 -21.32 -16.27
CA VAL A 134 4.32 -22.42 -17.22
C VAL A 134 3.51 -21.98 -18.44
N GLY A 135 2.98 -20.77 -18.41
CA GLY A 135 2.34 -20.10 -19.54
C GLY A 135 3.27 -19.07 -20.19
N ASP A 136 2.81 -18.46 -21.28
CA ASP A 136 3.53 -17.35 -21.91
C ASP A 136 3.36 -16.06 -21.12
N ILE A 137 4.42 -15.61 -20.43
CA ILE A 137 4.39 -14.41 -19.60
C ILE A 137 4.10 -13.12 -20.38
N SER A 138 4.29 -13.14 -21.71
CA SER A 138 3.93 -12.00 -22.55
C SER A 138 2.42 -11.77 -22.58
N GLU A 139 1.59 -12.80 -22.44
CA GLU A 139 0.14 -12.67 -22.31
C GLU A 139 -0.22 -11.89 -21.05
N LEU A 140 0.46 -12.18 -19.92
CA LEU A 140 0.29 -11.43 -18.67
C LEU A 140 0.67 -9.95 -18.86
N TYR A 141 1.80 -9.70 -19.51
CA TYR A 141 2.25 -8.33 -19.79
C TYR A 141 1.29 -7.57 -20.69
N ASP A 142 0.64 -8.21 -21.65
CA ASP A 142 -0.21 -7.56 -22.66
C ASP A 142 -1.56 -7.07 -22.12
N HIS A 143 -1.92 -7.37 -20.86
CA HIS A 143 -3.10 -6.80 -20.23
C HIS A 143 -3.08 -5.27 -20.26
N LYS A 144 -4.24 -4.68 -20.59
CA LYS A 144 -4.39 -3.23 -20.69
C LYS A 144 -4.87 -2.66 -19.35
N LEU A 145 -4.03 -1.88 -18.71
CA LEU A 145 -4.33 -1.26 -17.43
C LEU A 145 -5.10 0.07 -17.55
N GLY A 146 -5.01 0.76 -18.69
CA GLY A 146 -5.61 2.09 -18.84
C GLY A 146 -5.07 3.06 -17.79
N LYS A 147 -5.96 3.58 -16.93
CA LYS A 147 -5.62 4.47 -15.81
C LYS A 147 -5.43 3.74 -14.49
N LEU A 148 -5.63 2.42 -14.45
CA LEU A 148 -5.43 1.63 -13.24
C LEU A 148 -3.95 1.54 -12.89
N TYR A 149 -3.65 1.42 -11.60
CA TYR A 149 -2.29 1.40 -11.09
C TYR A 149 -1.60 0.07 -11.32
N ALA A 150 -2.31 -1.04 -11.15
CA ALA A 150 -1.72 -2.36 -11.34
C ALA A 150 -2.74 -3.40 -11.84
N GLY A 151 -2.22 -4.47 -12.46
CA GLY A 151 -2.91 -5.74 -12.65
C GLY A 151 -2.43 -6.72 -11.59
N VAL A 152 -3.35 -7.36 -10.88
CA VAL A 152 -3.08 -8.18 -9.69
C VAL A 152 -4.04 -9.36 -9.61
N CYS A 153 -3.74 -10.35 -8.75
CA CYS A 153 -4.66 -11.44 -8.40
C CYS A 153 -5.01 -11.40 -6.90
N PRO A 154 -6.23 -11.77 -6.50
CA PRO A 154 -6.61 -11.84 -5.09
C PRO A 154 -5.69 -12.76 -4.28
N ASP A 155 -5.42 -12.40 -3.03
CA ASP A 155 -4.66 -13.24 -2.11
C ASP A 155 -5.54 -14.37 -1.58
N ARG A 156 -5.17 -15.62 -1.94
CA ARG A 156 -5.94 -16.81 -1.58
C ARG A 156 -5.72 -17.22 -0.13
N VAL A 157 -4.57 -16.88 0.47
CA VAL A 157 -4.29 -17.17 1.88
C VAL A 157 -5.22 -16.33 2.75
N VAL A 158 -5.32 -15.04 2.46
CA VAL A 158 -6.23 -14.12 3.15
C VAL A 158 -7.69 -14.49 2.91
N ALA A 159 -8.06 -14.81 1.68
CA ALA A 159 -9.45 -15.15 1.35
C ALA A 159 -9.95 -16.48 2.00
N GLN A 160 -9.04 -17.41 2.32
CA GLN A 160 -9.37 -18.73 2.88
C GLN A 160 -9.13 -18.83 4.40
N ASN A 161 -8.52 -17.82 5.03
CA ASN A 161 -8.23 -17.80 6.46
C ASN A 161 -9.09 -16.73 7.14
N ASP A 162 -9.97 -17.13 8.06
CA ASP A 162 -10.91 -16.21 8.71
C ASP A 162 -10.22 -15.09 9.48
N ILE A 163 -9.11 -15.37 10.17
CA ILE A 163 -8.39 -14.40 10.99
C ILE A 163 -7.68 -13.38 10.09
N LEU A 164 -7.00 -13.84 9.02
CA LEU A 164 -6.35 -12.94 8.08
C LEU A 164 -7.38 -12.12 7.27
N GLY A 165 -8.52 -12.73 6.92
CA GLY A 165 -9.64 -12.02 6.33
C GLY A 165 -10.20 -10.94 7.25
N ASP A 166 -10.40 -11.26 8.52
CA ASP A 166 -10.82 -10.30 9.55
C ASP A 166 -9.80 -9.18 9.75
N TYR A 167 -8.51 -9.49 9.68
CA TYR A 167 -7.44 -8.50 9.74
C TYR A 167 -7.57 -7.46 8.62
N VAL A 168 -7.64 -7.88 7.37
CA VAL A 168 -7.72 -6.93 6.26
C VAL A 168 -9.00 -6.11 6.27
N GLU A 169 -10.11 -6.69 6.75
CA GLU A 169 -11.40 -5.99 6.86
C GLU A 169 -11.46 -5.01 8.03
N LYS A 170 -10.95 -5.41 9.21
CA LYS A 170 -11.09 -4.65 10.46
C LYS A 170 -9.92 -3.68 10.70
N VAL A 171 -8.75 -3.94 10.11
CA VAL A 171 -7.55 -3.10 10.26
C VAL A 171 -7.30 -2.23 9.03
N LEU A 172 -7.40 -2.80 7.82
CA LEU A 172 -7.14 -2.05 6.57
C LEU A 172 -8.43 -1.47 5.96
N GLY A 173 -9.59 -2.01 6.29
CA GLY A 173 -10.87 -1.61 5.70
C GLY A 173 -10.98 -2.02 4.23
N ILE A 174 -10.39 -3.17 3.88
CA ILE A 174 -10.43 -3.77 2.55
C ILE A 174 -11.20 -5.10 2.65
N LYS A 175 -12.14 -5.34 1.74
CA LYS A 175 -12.84 -6.62 1.68
C LYS A 175 -11.84 -7.73 1.34
N ARG A 176 -11.91 -8.90 2.04
CA ARG A 176 -10.95 -10.00 1.85
C ARG A 176 -10.86 -10.50 0.41
N GLU A 177 -11.94 -10.44 -0.35
CA GLU A 177 -11.97 -10.85 -1.76
C GLU A 177 -11.28 -9.83 -2.68
N LYS A 178 -11.07 -8.60 -2.20
CA LYS A 178 -10.38 -7.52 -2.90
C LYS A 178 -8.95 -7.30 -2.43
N TYR A 179 -8.51 -8.01 -1.41
CA TYR A 179 -7.13 -7.96 -0.98
C TYR A 179 -6.28 -8.81 -1.92
N PHE A 180 -5.29 -8.19 -2.58
CA PHE A 180 -4.48 -8.86 -3.59
C PHE A 180 -3.12 -9.30 -3.04
N ASN A 181 -2.58 -10.36 -3.66
CA ASN A 181 -1.23 -10.82 -3.42
C ASN A 181 -0.24 -10.02 -4.27
N ALA A 182 0.80 -9.45 -3.64
CA ALA A 182 1.78 -8.59 -4.28
C ALA A 182 2.93 -9.35 -4.95
N GLY A 183 3.00 -10.68 -4.85
CA GLY A 183 4.08 -11.48 -5.43
C GLY A 183 4.05 -11.59 -6.95
N VAL A 184 2.94 -11.23 -7.59
CA VAL A 184 2.82 -11.10 -9.04
C VAL A 184 2.03 -9.83 -9.36
N MET A 185 2.70 -8.84 -9.97
CA MET A 185 2.10 -7.55 -10.29
C MET A 185 2.46 -7.10 -11.70
N LEU A 186 1.47 -6.68 -12.47
CA LEU A 186 1.67 -5.88 -13.66
C LEU A 186 1.55 -4.41 -13.24
N ILE A 187 2.66 -3.71 -13.12
CA ILE A 187 2.73 -2.34 -12.58
C ILE A 187 2.56 -1.33 -13.71
N ASN A 188 1.64 -0.38 -13.58
CA ASN A 188 1.54 0.79 -14.45
C ASN A 188 2.50 1.88 -13.95
N CYS A 189 3.77 1.80 -14.36
CA CYS A 189 4.82 2.72 -13.91
C CYS A 189 4.48 4.20 -14.21
N THR A 190 3.77 4.47 -15.30
CA THR A 190 3.32 5.83 -15.62
C THR A 190 2.35 6.34 -14.56
N GLN A 191 1.33 5.55 -14.21
CA GLN A 191 0.34 5.98 -13.22
C GLN A 191 0.92 6.04 -11.80
N PHE A 192 1.87 5.18 -11.46
CA PHE A 192 2.59 5.25 -10.18
C PHE A 192 3.31 6.59 -10.03
N ARG A 193 4.07 7.02 -11.07
CA ARG A 193 4.77 8.30 -11.05
C ARG A 193 3.82 9.52 -11.08
N GLU A 194 2.84 9.51 -12.00
CA GLU A 194 1.89 10.62 -12.16
C GLU A 194 1.04 10.88 -10.91
N ASN A 195 0.80 9.85 -10.09
CA ASN A 195 0.02 9.94 -8.87
C ASN A 195 0.88 9.90 -7.59
N HIS A 196 2.22 9.97 -7.72
CA HIS A 196 3.15 10.03 -6.60
C HIS A 196 2.99 8.89 -5.56
N LEU A 197 2.74 7.64 -6.03
CA LEU A 197 2.41 6.53 -5.13
C LEU A 197 3.57 6.11 -4.22
N LEU A 198 4.82 6.37 -4.64
CA LEU A 198 5.98 6.15 -3.76
C LEU A 198 5.99 7.15 -2.60
N ASP A 199 5.65 8.41 -2.85
CA ASP A 199 5.57 9.43 -1.81
C ASP A 199 4.46 9.07 -0.82
N GLU A 200 3.28 8.64 -1.30
CA GLU A 200 2.18 8.16 -0.46
C GLU A 200 2.62 6.96 0.41
N PHE A 201 3.38 6.02 -0.14
CA PHE A 201 3.94 4.91 0.65
C PHE A 201 4.85 5.41 1.77
N ILE A 202 5.76 6.35 1.48
CA ILE A 202 6.68 6.92 2.45
C ILE A 202 5.91 7.66 3.57
N GLU A 203 4.88 8.43 3.21
CA GLU A 203 4.00 9.07 4.18
C GLU A 203 3.27 8.07 5.07
N MET A 204 2.74 6.99 4.48
CA MET A 204 2.06 5.94 5.25
C MET A 204 2.98 5.24 6.25
N LEU A 205 4.28 5.08 5.96
CA LEU A 205 5.27 4.55 6.92
C LEU A 205 5.38 5.41 8.19
N HIS A 206 5.13 6.72 8.10
CA HIS A 206 5.10 7.60 9.26
C HIS A 206 3.79 7.52 10.05
N ILE A 207 2.69 7.12 9.40
CA ILE A 207 1.37 7.05 10.01
C ILE A 207 1.18 5.71 10.75
N TYR A 208 1.57 4.60 10.13
CA TYR A 208 1.32 3.27 10.66
C TYR A 208 2.28 2.22 10.10
N LEU A 209 2.83 1.39 10.99
CA LEU A 209 3.70 0.28 10.61
C LEU A 209 2.90 -1.02 10.50
N PHE A 210 2.67 -1.49 9.28
CA PHE A 210 2.01 -2.78 9.04
C PHE A 210 2.99 -3.93 9.25
N VAL A 211 2.70 -4.78 10.24
CA VAL A 211 3.58 -5.89 10.67
C VAL A 211 3.09 -7.26 10.20
N VAL A 212 1.88 -7.37 9.65
CA VAL A 212 1.29 -8.66 9.23
C VAL A 212 1.76 -9.04 7.84
N ALA A 213 1.40 -8.28 6.80
CA ALA A 213 1.80 -8.55 5.42
C ALA A 213 2.72 -7.45 4.83
N GLN A 214 3.22 -6.55 5.67
CA GLN A 214 4.27 -5.57 5.34
C GLN A 214 3.97 -4.76 4.07
N ASP A 215 4.83 -4.82 3.06
CA ASP A 215 4.68 -4.09 1.81
C ASP A 215 3.38 -4.39 1.06
N GLN A 216 2.84 -5.61 1.18
CA GLN A 216 1.58 -5.99 0.58
C GLN A 216 0.39 -5.20 1.18
N ASP A 217 0.42 -4.92 2.49
CA ASP A 217 -0.62 -4.10 3.15
C ASP A 217 -0.61 -2.66 2.61
N TYR A 218 0.59 -2.05 2.49
CA TYR A 218 0.73 -0.72 1.91
C TYR A 218 0.25 -0.68 0.47
N LEU A 219 0.68 -1.63 -0.36
CA LEU A 219 0.27 -1.71 -1.76
C LEU A 219 -1.25 -1.86 -1.93
N ASN A 220 -1.89 -2.67 -1.09
CA ASN A 220 -3.33 -2.85 -1.11
C ASN A 220 -4.09 -1.58 -0.71
N LEU A 221 -3.54 -0.74 0.16
CA LEU A 221 -4.12 0.55 0.54
C LEU A 221 -3.92 1.61 -0.55
N ILE A 222 -2.69 1.76 -1.04
CA ILE A 222 -2.31 2.74 -2.07
C ILE A 222 -3.04 2.48 -3.38
N CYS A 223 -3.12 1.20 -3.79
CA CYS A 223 -3.78 0.81 -5.03
C CYS A 223 -5.28 0.54 -4.87
N LYS A 224 -5.86 0.84 -3.71
CA LYS A 224 -7.26 0.54 -3.40
C LYS A 224 -8.20 1.07 -4.48
N ASP A 225 -9.06 0.18 -5.00
CA ASP A 225 -10.04 0.45 -6.07
C ASP A 225 -9.43 0.94 -7.41
N GLN A 226 -8.09 0.87 -7.57
CA GLN A 226 -7.35 1.26 -8.77
C GLN A 226 -6.56 0.09 -9.38
N VAL A 227 -7.06 -1.14 -9.24
CA VAL A 227 -6.41 -2.35 -9.78
C VAL A 227 -7.30 -3.08 -10.77
N LEU A 228 -6.67 -3.73 -11.74
CA LEU A 228 -7.30 -4.75 -12.59
C LEU A 228 -7.12 -6.12 -11.90
N TYR A 229 -8.22 -6.76 -11.53
CA TYR A 229 -8.14 -8.16 -11.12
C TYR A 229 -8.02 -9.05 -12.36
N MET A 230 -6.85 -9.65 -12.50
CA MET A 230 -6.52 -10.56 -13.60
C MET A 230 -7.06 -11.96 -13.35
N GLU A 231 -7.03 -12.81 -14.37
CA GLU A 231 -7.44 -14.22 -14.25
C GLU A 231 -6.57 -14.94 -13.20
N PRO A 232 -7.19 -15.77 -12.35
CA PRO A 232 -6.48 -16.48 -11.26
C PRO A 232 -5.32 -17.37 -11.72
N LYS A 233 -5.27 -17.75 -13.01
CA LYS A 233 -4.18 -18.52 -13.62
C LYS A 233 -2.82 -17.84 -13.51
N TRP A 234 -2.79 -16.49 -13.38
CA TRP A 234 -1.55 -15.69 -13.33
C TRP A 234 -0.95 -15.51 -11.94
N ASN A 235 -1.59 -16.06 -10.91
CA ASN A 235 -1.01 -16.16 -9.56
C ASN A 235 -1.69 -17.31 -8.81
N ALA A 236 -1.49 -18.55 -9.30
CA ALA A 236 -2.04 -19.72 -8.67
C ALA A 236 -1.21 -20.10 -7.43
N GLN A 237 -1.60 -19.53 -6.30
CA GLN A 237 -0.98 -19.79 -5.00
C GLN A 237 -1.22 -21.25 -4.62
N VAL A 238 -0.12 -21.97 -4.33
CA VAL A 238 -0.16 -23.43 -4.10
C VAL A 238 -0.78 -23.78 -2.74
N PHE A 239 -0.99 -22.79 -1.88
CA PHE A 239 -1.66 -22.94 -0.60
C PHE A 239 -3.16 -23.27 -0.78
N GLY A 240 -3.64 -24.29 -0.06
CA GLY A 240 -5.06 -24.66 -0.05
C GLY A 240 -5.58 -25.12 -1.42
N LYS A 241 -6.82 -24.75 -1.76
CA LYS A 241 -7.44 -25.08 -3.05
C LYS A 241 -7.00 -24.07 -4.11
N LEU A 242 -6.48 -24.53 -5.24
CA LEU A 242 -6.16 -23.66 -6.37
C LEU A 242 -7.41 -22.92 -6.89
N ALA A 243 -7.19 -21.73 -7.41
CA ALA A 243 -8.26 -20.89 -7.93
C ALA A 243 -8.73 -21.29 -9.34
N CYS A 244 -7.94 -22.10 -10.05
CA CYS A 244 -8.26 -22.68 -11.37
C CYS A 244 -7.72 -24.11 -11.48
N PRO A 245 -8.15 -24.90 -12.47
CA PRO A 245 -7.59 -26.22 -12.75
C PRO A 245 -6.09 -26.15 -13.04
N VAL A 246 -5.32 -27.17 -12.62
CA VAL A 246 -3.84 -27.21 -12.75
C VAL A 246 -3.39 -27.03 -14.21
N ASN A 247 -4.10 -27.60 -15.16
CA ASN A 247 -3.79 -27.51 -16.58
C ASN A 247 -4.09 -26.15 -17.23
N GLU A 248 -4.78 -25.25 -16.51
CA GLU A 248 -5.06 -23.90 -16.95
C GLU A 248 -4.12 -22.85 -16.31
N VAL A 249 -3.30 -23.27 -15.32
CA VAL A 249 -2.38 -22.38 -14.63
C VAL A 249 -1.31 -21.83 -15.57
N GLY A 250 -1.10 -20.54 -15.57
CA GLY A 250 -0.01 -19.86 -16.27
C GLY A 250 1.20 -19.59 -15.36
N LEU A 251 0.95 -19.42 -14.06
CA LEU A 251 1.99 -19.16 -13.07
C LEU A 251 1.60 -19.78 -11.71
N PHE A 252 2.45 -20.69 -11.22
CA PHE A 252 2.38 -21.24 -9.86
C PHE A 252 3.19 -20.39 -8.90
N HIS A 253 2.62 -20.07 -7.75
CA HIS A 253 3.28 -19.31 -6.69
C HIS A 253 3.35 -20.18 -5.44
N PHE A 254 4.55 -20.59 -5.07
CA PHE A 254 4.84 -21.35 -3.87
C PHE A 254 5.00 -20.42 -2.67
N ASN A 255 3.99 -19.57 -2.45
CA ASN A 255 3.98 -18.65 -1.32
C ASN A 255 3.91 -19.39 0.03
N MET A 256 4.15 -18.67 1.15
CA MET A 256 4.22 -19.22 2.50
C MET A 256 5.43 -20.17 2.72
N ALA A 257 5.43 -20.91 3.83
CA ALA A 257 6.58 -21.72 4.26
C ALA A 257 6.76 -23.04 3.50
N ALA A 258 5.67 -23.62 2.98
CA ALA A 258 5.71 -24.91 2.28
C ALA A 258 6.36 -24.79 0.89
N LYS A 259 7.69 -24.79 0.84
CA LYS A 259 8.48 -24.65 -0.38
C LYS A 259 8.93 -26.00 -0.93
N PRO A 260 9.00 -26.20 -2.26
CA PRO A 260 9.49 -27.45 -2.88
C PRO A 260 10.93 -27.81 -2.51
N TRP A 261 11.74 -26.84 -2.10
CA TRP A 261 13.12 -27.01 -1.69
C TRP A 261 13.33 -27.12 -0.17
N HIS A 262 12.22 -27.13 0.59
CA HIS A 262 12.23 -27.37 2.03
C HIS A 262 11.51 -28.68 2.40
N TYR A 263 10.53 -29.09 1.58
CA TYR A 263 9.66 -30.24 1.88
C TYR A 263 9.54 -31.17 0.68
N GLU A 264 9.84 -32.45 0.89
CA GLU A 264 9.74 -33.49 -0.15
C GLU A 264 8.30 -33.72 -0.60
N ASP A 265 7.35 -33.61 0.33
CA ASP A 265 5.90 -33.77 0.13
C ASP A 265 5.19 -32.45 -0.25
N CYS A 266 5.96 -31.39 -0.57
CA CYS A 266 5.37 -30.14 -1.03
C CYS A 266 4.49 -30.40 -2.26
N ARG A 267 3.25 -29.91 -2.16
CA ARG A 267 2.27 -30.05 -3.23
C ARG A 267 2.79 -29.44 -4.53
N LEU A 268 2.64 -30.14 -5.66
CA LEU A 268 3.08 -29.69 -6.99
C LEU A 268 4.59 -29.39 -7.10
N ALA A 269 5.41 -29.97 -6.20
CA ALA A 269 6.86 -29.79 -6.21
C ALA A 269 7.51 -30.26 -7.51
N ASP A 270 6.93 -31.25 -8.19
CA ASP A 270 7.38 -31.77 -9.48
C ASP A 270 7.48 -30.68 -10.55
N ILE A 271 6.57 -29.69 -10.51
CA ILE A 271 6.58 -28.52 -11.40
C ILE A 271 7.83 -27.67 -11.18
N PHE A 272 8.19 -27.41 -9.93
CA PHE A 272 9.43 -26.70 -9.58
C PHE A 272 10.66 -27.50 -10.01
N TRP A 273 10.71 -28.80 -9.68
CA TRP A 273 11.85 -29.65 -9.95
C TRP A 273 12.09 -29.88 -11.45
N LYS A 274 11.05 -29.79 -12.28
CA LYS A 274 11.19 -29.80 -13.73
C LYS A 274 12.16 -28.74 -14.22
N TYR A 275 12.01 -27.49 -13.77
CA TYR A 275 12.85 -26.37 -14.20
C TYR A 275 14.16 -26.27 -13.39
N ALA A 276 14.15 -26.64 -12.12
CA ALA A 276 15.37 -26.68 -11.29
C ALA A 276 16.47 -27.53 -11.92
N LYS A 277 16.12 -28.68 -12.50
CA LYS A 277 17.04 -29.58 -13.22
C LYS A 277 17.74 -28.92 -14.42
N LEU A 278 17.17 -27.84 -14.96
CA LEU A 278 17.70 -27.11 -16.10
C LEU A 278 18.64 -25.97 -15.70
N THR A 279 18.88 -25.79 -14.38
CA THR A 279 19.73 -24.72 -13.84
C THR A 279 21.02 -25.27 -13.25
N SER A 280 22.07 -24.47 -13.26
CA SER A 280 23.34 -24.81 -12.57
C SER A 280 23.19 -24.86 -11.04
N GLY A 281 22.08 -24.37 -10.48
CA GLY A 281 21.76 -24.43 -9.05
C GLY A 281 21.15 -25.74 -8.57
N TYR A 282 20.80 -26.66 -9.47
CA TYR A 282 20.06 -27.88 -9.13
C TYR A 282 20.68 -28.71 -8.00
N GLY A 283 22.00 -28.97 -8.07
CA GLY A 283 22.70 -29.75 -7.05
C GLY A 283 22.63 -29.11 -5.67
N GLU A 284 22.88 -27.81 -5.62
CA GLU A 284 22.83 -27.01 -4.38
C GLU A 284 21.40 -26.97 -3.79
N ILE A 285 20.37 -26.86 -4.63
CA ILE A 285 18.97 -26.89 -4.18
C ILE A 285 18.59 -28.27 -3.62
N LYS A 286 19.03 -29.35 -4.27
CA LYS A 286 18.79 -30.74 -3.81
C LYS A 286 19.50 -31.03 -2.49
N GLU A 287 20.73 -30.58 -2.36
CA GLU A 287 21.50 -30.68 -1.10
C GLU A 287 20.81 -29.88 0.01
N GLY A 288 20.32 -28.69 -0.28
CA GLY A 288 19.55 -27.87 0.65
C GLY A 288 18.30 -28.57 1.17
N LEU A 289 17.55 -29.25 0.29
CA LEU A 289 16.39 -30.05 0.68
C LEU A 289 16.77 -31.22 1.59
N ALA A 290 17.82 -31.97 1.21
CA ALA A 290 18.29 -33.12 2.00
C ALA A 290 18.79 -32.73 3.38
N ASN A 291 19.34 -31.53 3.50
CA ASN A 291 19.90 -30.98 4.76
C ASN A 291 18.91 -30.09 5.53
N TYR A 292 17.64 -29.97 5.08
CA TYR A 292 16.66 -29.14 5.76
C TYR A 292 16.22 -29.82 7.06
N THR A 293 16.59 -29.20 8.19
CA THR A 293 16.50 -29.81 9.52
C THR A 293 15.08 -29.71 10.11
N ASP A 294 14.79 -30.58 11.08
CA ASP A 294 13.53 -30.52 11.84
C ASP A 294 13.37 -29.19 12.59
N GLU A 295 14.49 -28.60 13.06
CA GLU A 295 14.45 -27.28 13.70
C GLU A 295 14.02 -26.18 12.70
N GLN A 296 14.51 -26.23 11.46
CA GLN A 296 14.08 -25.31 10.42
C GLN A 296 12.59 -25.51 10.07
N ARG A 297 12.12 -26.75 10.02
CA ARG A 297 10.69 -27.07 9.83
C ARG A 297 9.83 -26.51 10.97
N ARG A 298 10.34 -26.62 12.20
CA ARG A 298 9.69 -26.04 13.39
C ARG A 298 9.62 -24.52 13.31
N VAL A 299 10.66 -23.85 12.86
CA VAL A 299 10.67 -22.40 12.63
C VAL A 299 9.63 -21.99 11.59
N ASP A 300 9.50 -22.75 10.51
CA ASP A 300 8.47 -22.53 9.47
C ASP A 300 7.04 -22.59 10.06
N SER A 301 6.78 -23.62 10.89
CA SER A 301 5.46 -23.80 11.54
C SER A 301 5.16 -22.64 12.50
N VAL A 302 6.11 -22.31 13.38
CA VAL A 302 5.98 -21.21 14.36
C VAL A 302 5.78 -19.87 13.66
N SER A 303 6.39 -19.65 12.49
CA SER A 303 6.21 -18.41 11.75
C SER A 303 4.78 -18.26 11.21
N GLY A 304 4.15 -19.35 10.78
CA GLY A 304 2.74 -19.35 10.40
C GLY A 304 1.81 -19.00 11.58
N GLU A 305 2.09 -19.56 12.78
CA GLU A 305 1.36 -19.26 14.01
C GLU A 305 1.54 -17.79 14.42
N LYS A 306 2.77 -17.28 14.42
CA LYS A 306 3.07 -15.87 14.69
C LYS A 306 2.35 -14.90 13.75
N LEU A 307 2.19 -15.26 12.47
CA LEU A 307 1.45 -14.44 11.52
C LEU A 307 0.00 -14.24 11.98
N VAL A 308 -0.64 -15.33 12.41
CA VAL A 308 -2.01 -15.31 12.93
C VAL A 308 -2.09 -14.54 14.25
N GLU A 309 -1.14 -14.73 15.16
CA GLU A 309 -1.07 -14.01 16.44
C GLU A 309 -0.92 -12.49 16.22
N LEU A 310 -0.07 -12.08 15.29
CA LEU A 310 0.08 -10.67 14.92
C LEU A 310 -1.22 -10.10 14.35
N ALA A 311 -1.91 -10.84 13.47
CA ALA A 311 -3.19 -10.42 12.92
C ALA A 311 -4.24 -10.23 14.03
N ILE A 312 -4.32 -11.15 14.99
CA ILE A 312 -5.22 -11.04 16.16
C ILE A 312 -4.85 -9.81 17.00
N SER A 313 -3.56 -9.58 17.24
CA SER A 313 -3.09 -8.42 17.99
C SER A 313 -3.51 -7.12 17.34
N GLU A 314 -3.30 -6.98 16.03
CA GLU A 314 -3.66 -5.79 15.26
C GLU A 314 -5.19 -5.57 15.18
N ILE A 315 -5.99 -6.64 15.08
CA ILE A 315 -7.46 -6.55 15.12
C ILE A 315 -7.94 -5.96 16.46
N ASN A 316 -7.33 -6.38 17.56
CA ASN A 316 -7.73 -5.98 18.92
C ASN A 316 -7.15 -4.64 19.37
N ARG A 317 -6.16 -4.14 18.66
CA ARG A 317 -5.47 -2.90 18.98
C ARG A 317 -6.43 -1.70 18.90
N GLU A 318 -6.50 -0.87 19.97
CA GLU A 318 -7.41 0.28 20.04
C GLU A 318 -7.07 1.38 19.02
N ASP A 319 -5.81 1.49 18.64
CA ASP A 319 -5.27 2.45 17.69
C ASP A 319 -4.82 1.78 16.37
N ASN A 320 -5.53 0.75 15.90
CA ASN A 320 -5.23 0.18 14.58
C ASN A 320 -5.51 1.17 13.44
N TYR A 321 -4.92 0.92 12.27
CA TYR A 321 -4.95 1.84 11.15
C TYR A 321 -6.35 2.37 10.81
N LEU A 322 -7.34 1.49 10.66
CA LEU A 322 -8.71 1.91 10.30
C LEU A 322 -9.36 2.78 11.39
N ARG A 323 -9.08 2.50 12.66
CA ARG A 323 -9.56 3.31 13.79
C ARG A 323 -8.89 4.68 13.83
N ILE A 324 -7.58 4.75 13.57
CA ILE A 324 -6.85 6.02 13.44
C ILE A 324 -7.44 6.84 12.28
N MET A 325 -7.61 6.23 11.11
CA MET A 325 -8.15 6.92 9.94
C MET A 325 -9.59 7.42 10.18
N LYS A 326 -10.44 6.63 10.83
CA LYS A 326 -11.80 7.06 11.23
C LYS A 326 -11.77 8.20 12.24
N LYS A 327 -10.87 8.15 13.23
CA LYS A 327 -10.70 9.21 14.23
C LYS A 327 -10.20 10.51 13.60
N ASN A 328 -9.41 10.41 12.54
CA ASN A 328 -8.83 11.55 11.82
C ASN A 328 -9.68 12.03 10.64
N ALA A 329 -10.70 11.26 10.24
CA ALA A 329 -11.59 11.63 9.15
C ALA A 329 -12.21 13.02 9.38
N GLY A 330 -12.01 13.90 8.40
CA GLY A 330 -12.53 15.28 8.44
C GLY A 330 -11.66 16.29 9.21
N LYS A 331 -10.46 15.91 9.69
CA LYS A 331 -9.48 16.87 10.19
C LYS A 331 -8.63 17.39 9.03
N SER A 332 -8.30 18.68 9.05
CA SER A 332 -7.34 19.26 8.08
C SER A 332 -5.91 18.78 8.40
N GLU A 333 -5.02 18.82 7.39
CA GLU A 333 -3.58 18.52 7.55
C GLU A 333 -2.94 19.38 8.65
N GLU A 334 -3.24 20.67 8.68
CA GLU A 334 -2.78 21.58 9.74
C GLU A 334 -3.21 21.10 11.13
N LYS A 335 -4.44 20.60 11.26
CA LYS A 335 -4.94 20.08 12.53
C LYS A 335 -4.27 18.76 12.92
N LEU A 336 -3.94 17.92 11.94
CA LEU A 336 -3.19 16.69 12.18
C LEU A 336 -1.76 16.97 12.61
N ALA A 337 -1.07 17.90 11.95
CA ALA A 337 0.26 18.37 12.32
C ALA A 337 0.29 18.98 13.73
N LEU A 338 -0.71 19.77 14.08
CA LEU A 338 -0.85 20.34 15.43
C LEU A 338 -1.05 19.26 16.49
N ILE A 339 -1.88 18.23 16.22
CA ILE A 339 -2.08 17.11 17.13
C ILE A 339 -0.76 16.33 17.35
N GLU A 340 0.03 16.14 16.29
CA GLU A 340 1.32 15.44 16.39
C GLU A 340 2.32 16.26 17.21
N HIS A 341 2.39 17.56 16.96
CA HIS A 341 3.24 18.47 17.75
C HIS A 341 2.85 18.48 19.24
N ILE A 342 1.55 18.47 19.57
CA ILE A 342 1.08 18.35 20.95
C ILE A 342 1.59 17.05 21.58
N LYS A 343 1.50 15.91 20.89
CA LYS A 343 2.00 14.63 21.40
C LYS A 343 3.52 14.65 21.65
N GLU A 344 4.28 15.29 20.75
CA GLU A 344 5.72 15.45 20.94
C GLU A 344 6.04 16.25 22.19
N LEU A 345 5.35 17.37 22.42
CA LEU A 345 5.49 18.17 23.63
C LEU A 345 5.13 17.38 24.89
N GLU A 346 4.05 16.60 24.85
CA GLU A 346 3.63 15.72 25.96
C GLU A 346 4.69 14.64 26.25
N MET A 347 5.22 13.96 25.23
CA MET A 347 6.28 12.94 25.40
C MET A 347 7.56 13.54 26.00
N GLN A 348 7.86 14.80 25.71
CA GLN A 348 9.00 15.52 26.25
C GLN A 348 8.74 16.15 27.62
N GLY A 349 7.53 16.01 28.17
CA GLY A 349 7.14 16.63 29.44
C GLY A 349 7.00 18.15 29.38
N ARG A 350 6.89 18.73 28.18
CA ARG A 350 6.83 20.19 27.92
C ARG A 350 5.39 20.71 27.94
N PHE A 351 4.64 20.39 28.99
CA PHE A 351 3.23 20.72 29.14
C PHE A 351 2.90 22.21 29.25
N HIS A 352 3.92 23.08 29.40
CA HIS A 352 3.74 24.52 29.57
C HIS A 352 3.98 25.32 28.29
N GLU A 353 4.32 24.63 27.19
CA GLU A 353 4.56 25.27 25.91
C GLU A 353 3.30 25.27 25.04
N ASP A 354 3.02 26.42 24.45
CA ASP A 354 1.93 26.54 23.49
C ASP A 354 2.28 25.78 22.20
N ALA A 355 1.45 24.82 21.83
CA ALA A 355 1.65 24.06 20.59
C ALA A 355 1.35 24.88 19.32
N GLN A 356 0.76 26.05 19.45
CA GLN A 356 0.44 26.94 18.35
C GLN A 356 0.76 28.39 18.74
N GLU A 357 1.44 29.11 17.85
CA GLU A 357 1.63 30.55 18.03
C GLU A 357 0.28 31.27 17.96
N ASN A 358 -0.05 31.99 19.04
CA ASN A 358 -1.22 32.85 19.05
C ASN A 358 -0.91 34.14 18.27
N PRO A 359 -1.77 34.54 17.32
CA PRO A 359 -1.58 35.81 16.66
C PRO A 359 -1.58 36.95 17.71
N PRO A 360 -0.70 37.95 17.56
CA PRO A 360 -0.65 39.08 18.50
C PRO A 360 -2.02 39.78 18.55
N ALA A 361 -2.69 39.66 19.68
CA ALA A 361 -3.96 40.32 19.93
C ALA A 361 -3.72 41.48 20.89
N PRO A 362 -4.32 42.67 20.66
CA PRO A 362 -4.28 43.74 21.65
C PRO A 362 -4.96 43.27 22.93
N PRO A 363 -4.42 43.59 24.12
CA PRO A 363 -5.04 43.23 25.37
C PRO A 363 -6.44 43.83 25.45
N LEU A 364 -7.46 43.00 25.55
CA LEU A 364 -8.84 43.43 25.79
C LEU A 364 -9.06 43.54 27.30
N MET A 365 -9.33 44.76 27.74
CA MET A 365 -9.70 45.02 29.14
C MET A 365 -11.21 44.78 29.32
N PRO A 366 -11.68 44.34 30.51
CA PRO A 366 -13.09 44.10 30.76
C PRO A 366 -14.00 45.29 30.42
N GLU A 367 -13.45 46.51 30.51
CA GLU A 367 -14.16 47.76 30.21
C GLU A 367 -14.40 47.95 28.71
N ASP A 368 -13.58 47.32 27.85
CA ASP A 368 -13.71 47.39 26.39
C ASP A 368 -14.80 46.49 25.86
N ILE A 369 -15.32 45.56 26.67
CA ILE A 369 -16.31 44.56 26.26
C ILE A 369 -17.72 45.05 26.55
N ASN A 370 -18.49 45.32 25.52
CA ASN A 370 -19.91 45.61 25.65
C ASN A 370 -20.75 44.35 25.79
N TYR A 371 -20.84 43.82 26.99
CA TYR A 371 -21.57 42.59 27.32
C TYR A 371 -23.07 42.67 27.02
N LEU A 372 -23.67 43.89 27.09
CA LEU A 372 -25.09 44.10 26.86
C LEU A 372 -25.32 45.25 25.88
N PRO A 373 -25.54 44.99 24.61
CA PRO A 373 -25.77 46.02 23.59
C PRO A 373 -27.10 46.75 23.91
N ARG A 374 -26.98 47.99 24.49
CA ARG A 374 -28.16 48.76 24.89
C ARG A 374 -28.69 49.67 23.80
N SER A 375 -27.84 50.17 22.90
CA SER A 375 -28.25 51.08 21.81
C SER A 375 -28.79 50.26 20.62
N ILE A 376 -29.70 50.90 19.85
CA ILE A 376 -30.24 50.32 18.59
C ILE A 376 -29.11 50.02 17.60
N LYS A 377 -28.15 50.93 17.48
CA LYS A 377 -26.97 50.75 16.59
C LYS A 377 -26.12 49.55 17.02
N SER A 378 -25.89 49.37 18.31
CA SER A 378 -25.14 48.23 18.84
C SER A 378 -25.89 46.92 18.62
N LYS A 379 -27.20 46.85 18.88
CA LYS A 379 -28.05 45.70 18.61
C LYS A 379 -28.04 45.29 17.13
N THR A 380 -28.15 46.29 16.23
CA THR A 380 -28.12 46.04 14.79
C THR A 380 -26.77 45.50 14.33
N ARG A 381 -25.66 46.10 14.83
CA ARG A 381 -24.30 45.63 14.51
C ARG A 381 -24.10 44.18 14.97
N THR A 382 -24.50 43.83 16.18
CA THR A 382 -24.43 42.49 16.71
C THR A 382 -25.22 41.50 15.86
N LYS A 383 -26.47 41.86 15.49
CA LYS A 383 -27.30 41.01 14.62
C LYS A 383 -26.66 40.70 13.27
N TYR A 384 -26.03 41.70 12.64
CA TYR A 384 -25.33 41.49 11.38
C TYR A 384 -24.04 40.68 11.55
N ALA A 385 -23.29 40.92 12.62
CA ALA A 385 -22.09 40.15 12.96
C ALA A 385 -22.42 38.66 13.13
N PHE A 386 -23.51 38.34 13.85
CA PHE A 386 -24.00 36.98 13.99
C PHE A 386 -24.40 36.34 12.66
N LYS A 387 -25.08 37.07 11.79
CA LYS A 387 -25.45 36.52 10.45
C LYS A 387 -24.23 36.20 9.61
N ILE A 388 -23.21 37.08 9.62
CA ILE A 388 -21.98 36.83 8.87
C ILE A 388 -21.22 35.65 9.45
N ALA A 389 -21.11 35.58 10.76
CA ALA A 389 -20.46 34.46 11.43
C ALA A 389 -21.18 33.12 11.20
N HIS A 390 -22.50 33.10 11.28
CA HIS A 390 -23.31 31.91 10.96
C HIS A 390 -23.10 31.45 9.50
N TRP A 391 -23.11 32.41 8.54
CA TRP A 391 -22.81 32.09 7.16
C TRP A 391 -21.40 31.51 6.98
N PHE A 392 -20.40 32.10 7.63
CA PHE A 392 -19.02 31.65 7.60
C PHE A 392 -18.88 30.23 8.16
N VAL A 393 -19.42 29.96 9.34
CA VAL A 393 -19.38 28.61 9.95
C VAL A 393 -20.12 27.60 9.07
N SER A 394 -21.25 27.96 8.48
CA SER A 394 -21.98 27.11 7.53
C SER A 394 -21.12 26.78 6.29
N LEU A 395 -20.29 27.72 5.84
CA LEU A 395 -19.34 27.50 4.75
C LEU A 395 -18.22 26.52 5.16
N LEU A 396 -17.68 26.67 6.37
CA LEU A 396 -16.68 25.73 6.94
C LEU A 396 -17.25 24.33 7.07
N MET A 397 -18.49 24.19 7.51
CA MET A 397 -19.19 22.89 7.61
C MET A 397 -19.37 22.25 6.22
N LYS A 398 -19.78 23.01 5.21
CA LYS A 398 -19.87 22.53 3.83
C LYS A 398 -18.54 22.06 3.28
N LYS A 399 -17.44 22.72 3.65
CA LYS A 399 -16.06 22.34 3.27
C LYS A 399 -15.47 21.24 4.16
N LYS A 400 -16.23 20.70 5.11
CA LYS A 400 -15.77 19.71 6.11
C LYS A 400 -14.60 20.20 6.98
N GLN A 401 -14.35 21.49 7.05
CA GLN A 401 -13.35 22.12 7.92
C GLN A 401 -13.84 22.29 9.36
N PHE A 402 -15.16 22.28 9.55
CA PHE A 402 -15.81 22.25 10.86
C PHE A 402 -16.91 21.19 10.85
N ILE A 403 -16.83 20.19 11.72
CA ILE A 403 -17.72 19.04 11.73
C ILE A 403 -18.30 18.90 13.15
N ILE A 404 -19.63 18.96 13.24
CA ILE A 404 -20.36 18.55 14.44
C ILE A 404 -20.77 17.11 14.20
N LYS A 405 -20.29 16.19 15.05
CA LYS A 405 -20.57 14.76 14.89
C LYS A 405 -21.96 14.39 15.33
N ASP A 406 -22.40 14.95 16.44
CA ASP A 406 -23.69 14.64 17.02
C ASP A 406 -24.07 15.69 18.05
N PHE A 407 -25.39 15.81 18.31
CA PHE A 407 -25.97 16.58 19.41
C PHE A 407 -26.65 15.61 20.37
N VAL A 408 -26.04 15.35 21.53
CA VAL A 408 -26.56 14.42 22.53
C VAL A 408 -27.17 15.19 23.69
N GLY A 409 -28.41 14.84 24.06
CA GLY A 409 -29.08 15.45 25.22
C GLY A 409 -29.77 16.78 24.94
N VAL A 410 -29.96 17.17 23.67
CA VAL A 410 -30.61 18.43 23.25
C VAL A 410 -32.04 18.50 23.77
N GLU A 411 -32.71 17.37 23.91
CA GLU A 411 -34.04 17.22 24.50
C GLU A 411 -34.15 17.71 25.98
N ASN A 412 -33.01 17.84 26.66
CA ASN A 412 -32.99 18.36 28.03
C ASN A 412 -33.09 19.90 28.04
N LEU A 413 -32.86 20.58 26.95
CA LEU A 413 -32.99 22.03 26.85
C LEU A 413 -34.45 22.45 27.02
N GLU A 414 -35.43 21.65 26.59
CA GLU A 414 -36.87 21.90 26.78
C GLU A 414 -37.30 21.96 28.26
N LYS A 415 -36.49 21.40 29.14
CA LYS A 415 -36.75 21.40 30.60
C LYS A 415 -36.34 22.71 31.29
N VAL A 416 -35.60 23.59 30.60
CA VAL A 416 -35.10 24.84 31.16
C VAL A 416 -36.15 25.94 30.97
N LYS A 417 -36.86 26.31 32.06
CA LYS A 417 -38.00 27.27 32.03
C LYS A 417 -37.63 28.71 32.35
N ASP A 418 -36.60 28.95 33.18
CA ASP A 418 -36.36 30.25 33.83
C ASP A 418 -34.96 30.84 33.49
N GLY A 419 -34.37 30.42 32.39
CA GLY A 419 -33.02 30.80 31.98
C GLY A 419 -31.93 29.94 32.64
N ALA A 420 -30.77 29.85 31.98
CA ALA A 420 -29.65 29.05 32.43
C ALA A 420 -28.32 29.72 32.10
N VAL A 421 -27.32 29.44 32.92
CA VAL A 421 -25.93 29.71 32.62
C VAL A 421 -25.37 28.46 31.91
N ILE A 422 -24.93 28.65 30.68
CA ILE A 422 -24.33 27.58 29.91
C ILE A 422 -22.80 27.68 30.01
N THR A 423 -22.18 26.60 30.46
CA THR A 423 -20.72 26.46 30.46
C THR A 423 -20.34 25.38 29.48
N CYS A 424 -19.26 25.60 28.74
CA CYS A 424 -18.66 24.59 27.85
C CYS A 424 -17.16 24.55 28.04
N ASN A 425 -16.56 23.42 27.73
CA ASN A 425 -15.14 23.30 27.56
C ASN A 425 -14.77 24.00 26.24
N HIS A 426 -13.84 24.96 26.29
CA HIS A 426 -13.44 25.71 25.12
C HIS A 426 -12.28 25.03 24.41
N PHE A 427 -12.57 24.33 23.32
CA PHE A 427 -11.58 23.63 22.50
C PHE A 427 -11.38 24.26 21.11
N ASN A 428 -12.31 25.13 20.69
CA ASN A 428 -12.28 25.70 19.35
C ASN A 428 -12.85 27.12 19.37
N ALA A 429 -12.31 28.00 18.55
CA ALA A 429 -12.80 29.38 18.39
C ALA A 429 -14.29 29.47 17.99
N PHE A 430 -14.87 28.40 17.48
CA PHE A 430 -16.27 28.33 17.03
C PHE A 430 -17.22 27.61 18.00
N ASP A 431 -16.80 27.28 19.22
CA ASP A 431 -17.63 26.54 20.18
C ASP A 431 -18.93 27.27 20.51
N SER A 432 -18.94 28.61 20.57
CA SER A 432 -20.15 29.40 20.76
C SER A 432 -21.17 29.19 19.64
N PHE A 433 -20.73 28.95 18.40
CA PHE A 433 -21.61 28.66 17.26
C PHE A 433 -22.13 27.20 17.31
N ALA A 434 -21.31 26.25 17.79
CA ALA A 434 -21.75 24.89 18.01
C ALA A 434 -22.89 24.83 19.04
N ILE A 435 -22.78 25.61 20.13
CA ILE A 435 -23.83 25.76 21.12
C ILE A 435 -25.08 26.38 20.51
N GLN A 436 -24.96 27.43 19.71
CA GLN A 436 -26.11 28.05 19.02
C GLN A 436 -26.81 27.04 18.09
N LEU A 437 -26.06 26.27 17.30
CA LEU A 437 -26.64 25.24 16.45
C LEU A 437 -27.37 24.16 17.25
N ALA A 438 -26.87 23.79 18.45
CA ALA A 438 -27.55 22.86 19.32
C ALA A 438 -28.91 23.42 19.81
N PHE A 439 -29.01 24.73 20.07
CA PHE A 439 -30.31 25.37 20.42
C PHE A 439 -31.24 25.41 19.22
N GLU A 440 -30.72 25.69 18.01
CA GLU A 440 -31.52 25.67 16.77
C GLU A 440 -32.09 24.28 16.47
N GLU A 441 -31.30 23.21 16.67
CA GLU A 441 -31.73 21.81 16.54
C GLU A 441 -32.77 21.44 17.58
N GLY A 442 -32.63 21.92 18.84
CA GLY A 442 -33.59 21.75 19.91
C GLY A 442 -34.86 22.60 19.77
N LYS A 443 -34.98 23.43 18.71
CA LYS A 443 -36.14 24.34 18.48
C LYS A 443 -36.43 25.32 19.63
N LEU A 444 -35.39 25.81 20.29
CA LEU A 444 -35.46 26.81 21.38
C LEU A 444 -35.14 28.21 20.92
#